data_cfbd4ce61c5a933206d7a42e05c4f4a9
#
_entry.id   cfbd4ce61c5a933206d7a42e05c4f4a9
#
_cell.length_a   1.000
_cell.length_b   1.000
_cell.length_c   1.000
_cell.angle_alpha   90.00
_cell.angle_beta   90.00
_cell.angle_gamma   90.00
#
_symmetry.space_group_name_H-M   'P 1'
#
loop_
_entity.id
_entity.type
_entity.pdbx_description
1 polymer ?
#
loop_
_entity_poly.entity_id
_entity_poly.type
_entity_poly.pdbx_seq_one_letter_code
_entity_poly.pdbx_strand_id
1 'polypeptide(L)'
;MKSQWECVLENLGEWVGSFTTVTSQGEPIEDIPSVIKLAGISDNQAVHLVLNRFYPLPNSTEKYVKEVVWDFSTPPGVSVIYFETGAFSSGAPVVYIGVKTIAEFSLIAGDRRFRMIQTFDLAQQLDRVTFVREQLQGATTPERPQVDIADFVGTWTGIATTSYADQRPSIETNTRSTFSVSDTGYQLVEQDHSIDLTVIPDLPSPRLWQFTDDRDCQSYQILLLPDGGYAITPAKISLEHPFYLEIGWIYQTGQRQRLVRRYDSSGKWESVRFIVESIEQIGRAHV
;
A
#
# COMPACT_ATOMS: atom_id res chain seq x y z
N MET A 1 -15.13 -9.21 16.28
CA MET A 1 -14.73 -8.26 15.19
C MET A 1 -14.77 -6.87 15.79
N LYS A 2 -13.65 -6.12 15.71
CA LYS A 2 -13.55 -4.74 16.18
C LYS A 2 -14.45 -3.81 15.33
N SER A 3 -15.00 -2.78 15.92
CA SER A 3 -15.64 -1.68 15.19
C SER A 3 -14.61 -0.91 14.37
N GLN A 4 -15.07 -0.13 13.39
CA GLN A 4 -14.16 0.72 12.59
C GLN A 4 -13.39 1.71 13.47
N TRP A 5 -14.02 2.22 14.54
CA TRP A 5 -13.34 3.11 15.49
C TRP A 5 -12.26 2.39 16.31
N GLU A 6 -12.53 1.20 16.82
CA GLU A 6 -11.53 0.39 17.52
C GLU A 6 -10.34 0.05 16.60
N CYS A 7 -10.59 -0.18 15.32
CA CYS A 7 -9.51 -0.37 14.32
C CYS A 7 -8.69 0.92 14.10
N VAL A 8 -9.31 2.10 14.14
CA VAL A 8 -8.59 3.39 14.10
C VAL A 8 -7.64 3.52 15.29
N LEU A 9 -8.08 3.13 16.49
CA LEU A 9 -7.29 3.25 17.73
C LEU A 9 -6.02 2.39 17.72
N GLU A 10 -5.92 1.37 16.87
CA GLU A 10 -4.67 0.60 16.69
C GLU A 10 -3.53 1.44 16.07
N ASN A 11 -3.83 2.64 15.55
CA ASN A 11 -2.84 3.58 15.03
C ASN A 11 -2.29 4.55 16.08
N LEU A 12 -2.79 4.51 17.33
CA LEU A 12 -2.33 5.42 18.37
C LEU A 12 -0.83 5.24 18.64
N GLY A 13 -0.17 6.33 18.94
CA GLY A 13 1.26 6.38 19.21
C GLY A 13 1.94 7.57 18.53
N GLU A 14 3.24 7.65 18.73
CA GLU A 14 4.10 8.60 18.05
C GLU A 14 4.96 7.83 17.03
N TRP A 15 4.76 8.13 15.75
CA TRP A 15 5.40 7.46 14.63
C TRP A 15 6.42 8.39 14.00
N VAL A 16 7.66 7.92 13.91
CA VAL A 16 8.79 8.65 13.33
C VAL A 16 9.16 8.01 12.01
N GLY A 17 9.35 8.82 10.98
CA GLY A 17 9.69 8.33 9.65
C GLY A 17 9.89 9.41 8.61
N SER A 18 9.62 9.09 7.36
CA SER A 18 9.72 10.05 6.26
C SER A 18 8.69 9.79 5.17
N PHE A 19 8.25 10.87 4.52
CA PHE A 19 7.47 10.86 3.29
C PHE A 19 8.42 10.89 2.10
N THR A 20 8.57 9.79 1.41
CA THR A 20 9.38 9.71 0.19
C THR A 20 8.45 9.71 -1.02
N THR A 21 8.63 10.68 -1.90
CA THR A 21 7.87 10.80 -3.15
C THR A 21 8.74 10.39 -4.33
N VAL A 22 8.19 9.56 -5.20
CA VAL A 22 8.81 9.11 -6.44
C VAL A 22 7.89 9.36 -7.63
N THR A 23 8.46 9.46 -8.82
CA THR A 23 7.70 9.50 -10.07
C THR A 23 6.95 8.18 -10.29
N SER A 24 6.07 8.14 -11.30
CA SER A 24 5.43 6.89 -11.76
C SER A 24 6.42 5.80 -12.19
N GLN A 25 7.67 6.16 -12.42
CA GLN A 25 8.76 5.26 -12.82
C GLN A 25 9.70 4.90 -11.67
N GLY A 26 9.41 5.40 -10.45
CA GLY A 26 10.19 5.11 -9.25
C GLY A 26 11.42 5.99 -9.05
N GLU A 27 11.58 7.06 -9.82
CA GLU A 27 12.67 8.02 -9.62
C GLU A 27 12.37 8.93 -8.42
N PRO A 28 13.33 9.14 -7.52
CA PRO A 28 13.11 9.96 -6.33
C PRO A 28 12.87 11.43 -6.69
N ILE A 29 11.85 12.03 -6.07
CA ILE A 29 11.52 13.45 -6.15
C ILE A 29 11.95 14.17 -4.86
N GLU A 30 11.53 13.63 -3.71
CA GLU A 30 11.80 14.21 -2.40
C GLU A 30 11.71 13.16 -1.29
N ASP A 31 12.36 13.41 -0.18
CA ASP A 31 12.24 12.64 1.06
C ASP A 31 12.17 13.60 2.25
N ILE A 32 10.99 13.67 2.89
CA ILE A 32 10.68 14.64 3.93
C ILE A 32 10.51 13.93 5.27
N PRO A 33 11.46 14.07 6.20
CA PRO A 33 11.32 13.51 7.55
C PRO A 33 10.05 14.01 8.25
N SER A 34 9.46 13.15 9.06
CA SER A 34 8.20 13.46 9.73
C SER A 34 8.08 12.78 11.08
N VAL A 35 7.25 13.39 11.91
CA VAL A 35 6.73 12.80 13.15
C VAL A 35 5.22 12.99 13.14
N ILE A 36 4.49 11.90 13.30
CA ILE A 36 3.03 11.94 13.48
C ILE A 36 2.68 11.36 14.84
N LYS A 37 1.97 12.14 15.64
CA LYS A 37 1.43 11.71 16.93
C LYS A 37 -0.07 11.57 16.83
N LEU A 38 -0.57 10.41 17.22
CA LEU A 38 -1.99 10.12 17.37
C LEU A 38 -2.25 9.79 18.85
N ALA A 39 -2.98 10.63 19.53
CA ALA A 39 -3.30 10.48 20.95
C ALA A 39 -4.81 10.38 21.14
N GLY A 40 -5.26 9.33 21.84
CA GLY A 40 -6.66 9.24 22.25
C GLY A 40 -7.00 10.31 23.25
N ILE A 41 -8.13 11.00 23.06
CA ILE A 41 -8.69 12.01 23.96
C ILE A 41 -10.13 11.63 24.31
N SER A 42 -10.66 12.19 25.42
CA SER A 42 -12.03 11.91 25.89
C SER A 42 -12.30 10.40 26.02
N ASP A 43 -11.44 9.68 26.76
CA ASP A 43 -11.53 8.22 26.91
C ASP A 43 -11.55 7.46 25.56
N ASN A 44 -10.68 7.87 24.62
CA ASN A 44 -10.60 7.34 23.27
C ASN A 44 -11.86 7.53 22.40
N GLN A 45 -12.74 8.45 22.76
CA GLN A 45 -13.89 8.83 21.90
C GLN A 45 -13.48 9.73 20.75
N ALA A 46 -12.29 10.34 20.82
CA ALA A 46 -11.69 11.11 19.75
C ALA A 46 -10.18 10.91 19.72
N VAL A 47 -9.56 11.25 18.63
CA VAL A 47 -8.11 11.20 18.43
C VAL A 47 -7.62 12.60 18.09
N HIS A 48 -6.58 13.05 18.81
CA HIS A 48 -5.80 14.23 18.52
C HIS A 48 -4.60 13.84 17.67
N LEU A 49 -4.54 14.34 16.44
CA LEU A 49 -3.46 14.10 15.48
C LEU A 49 -2.60 15.35 15.34
N VAL A 50 -1.28 15.17 15.48
CA VAL A 50 -0.28 16.20 15.16
C VAL A 50 0.72 15.59 14.18
N LEU A 51 0.80 16.14 12.98
CA LEU A 51 1.78 15.75 11.96
C LEU A 51 2.77 16.89 11.72
N ASN A 52 4.04 16.64 12.02
CA ASN A 52 5.16 17.53 11.73
C ASN A 52 5.96 16.99 10.55
N ARG A 53 6.17 17.80 9.51
CA ARG A 53 7.07 17.51 8.38
C ARG A 53 8.20 18.52 8.37
N PHE A 54 9.45 18.03 8.21
CA PHE A 54 10.68 18.80 8.38
C PHE A 54 11.33 19.04 7.02
N TYR A 55 11.03 20.16 6.40
CA TYR A 55 11.56 20.53 5.08
C TYR A 55 12.94 21.16 5.21
N PRO A 56 13.97 20.73 4.43
CA PRO A 56 15.26 21.38 4.42
C PRO A 56 15.15 22.81 3.90
N LEU A 57 15.85 23.76 4.53
CA LEU A 57 15.99 25.11 4.00
C LEU A 57 17.22 25.17 3.06
N PRO A 58 17.13 25.88 1.92
CA PRO A 58 18.26 26.04 1.02
C PRO A 58 19.46 26.66 1.72
N ASN A 59 20.64 26.06 1.58
CA ASN A 59 21.91 26.52 2.16
C ASN A 59 21.94 26.66 3.68
N SER A 60 21.10 25.91 4.40
CA SER A 60 21.03 25.95 5.88
C SER A 60 20.94 24.53 6.44
N THR A 61 21.42 24.34 7.68
CA THR A 61 21.17 23.15 8.50
C THR A 61 19.82 23.20 9.21
N GLU A 62 19.16 24.35 9.17
CA GLU A 62 17.82 24.53 9.73
C GLU A 62 16.74 23.92 8.84
N LYS A 63 15.63 23.58 9.46
CA LYS A 63 14.46 23.00 8.78
C LYS A 63 13.24 23.87 9.02
N TYR A 64 12.44 24.05 7.98
CA TYR A 64 11.09 24.57 8.12
C TYR A 64 10.16 23.44 8.55
N VAL A 65 9.39 23.65 9.61
CA VAL A 65 8.41 22.66 10.11
C VAL A 65 7.04 23.04 9.60
N LYS A 66 6.41 22.14 8.86
CA LYS A 66 5.00 22.23 8.50
C LYS A 66 4.20 21.34 9.44
N GLU A 67 3.43 21.98 10.33
CA GLU A 67 2.55 21.29 11.27
C GLU A 67 1.13 21.21 10.72
N VAL A 68 0.49 20.07 10.93
CA VAL A 68 -0.95 19.85 10.74
C VAL A 68 -1.50 19.26 12.02
N VAL A 69 -2.52 19.91 12.56
CA VAL A 69 -3.23 19.48 13.77
C VAL A 69 -4.68 19.21 13.41
N TRP A 70 -5.21 18.09 13.85
CA TRP A 70 -6.58 17.70 13.55
C TRP A 70 -7.15 16.78 14.63
N ASP A 71 -8.36 17.11 15.12
CA ASP A 71 -9.14 16.26 16.02
C ASP A 71 -10.26 15.59 15.24
N PHE A 72 -10.45 14.31 15.47
CA PHE A 72 -11.52 13.55 14.84
C PHE A 72 -12.11 12.48 15.78
N SER A 73 -13.40 12.21 15.64
CA SER A 73 -14.16 11.22 16.44
C SER A 73 -14.84 10.16 15.57
N THR A 74 -14.53 10.15 14.30
CA THR A 74 -14.98 9.14 13.31
C THR A 74 -13.79 8.72 12.46
N PRO A 75 -13.80 7.54 11.85
CA PRO A 75 -12.71 7.12 10.95
C PRO A 75 -12.41 8.21 9.92
N PRO A 76 -11.16 8.74 9.91
CA PRO A 76 -10.78 9.81 9.00
C PRO A 76 -10.54 9.26 7.60
N GLY A 77 -11.01 9.99 6.59
CA GLY A 77 -10.79 9.65 5.19
C GLY A 77 -12.09 9.55 4.39
N VAL A 78 -11.92 9.48 3.07
CA VAL A 78 -13.04 9.34 2.13
C VAL A 78 -13.14 7.87 1.74
N SER A 79 -14.35 7.29 1.84
CA SER A 79 -14.57 5.86 1.52
C SER A 79 -13.51 4.96 2.16
N VAL A 80 -13.32 5.15 3.46
CA VAL A 80 -12.26 4.50 4.24
C VAL A 80 -12.77 3.20 4.86
N ILE A 81 -11.90 2.20 4.87
CA ILE A 81 -12.06 0.97 5.64
C ILE A 81 -10.81 0.74 6.47
N TYR A 82 -10.99 0.51 7.77
CA TYR A 82 -9.96 0.07 8.71
C TYR A 82 -10.13 -1.42 9.01
N PHE A 83 -9.01 -2.12 9.18
CA PHE A 83 -8.95 -3.54 9.56
C PHE A 83 -8.45 -3.69 11.01
N GLU A 84 -8.64 -4.86 11.60
CA GLU A 84 -8.37 -5.13 13.04
C GLU A 84 -6.92 -4.88 13.47
N THR A 85 -5.98 -4.86 12.54
CA THR A 85 -4.57 -4.52 12.79
C THR A 85 -4.28 -3.02 12.78
N GLY A 86 -5.26 -2.19 12.45
CA GLY A 86 -5.09 -0.76 12.16
C GLY A 86 -4.73 -0.46 10.70
N ALA A 87 -4.51 -1.49 9.87
CA ALA A 87 -4.34 -1.30 8.43
C ALA A 87 -5.58 -0.64 7.84
N PHE A 88 -5.40 0.24 6.83
CA PHE A 88 -6.54 0.90 6.20
C PHE A 88 -6.32 1.21 4.72
N SER A 89 -7.42 1.41 4.01
CA SER A 89 -7.46 2.01 2.68
C SER A 89 -8.49 3.13 2.64
N SER A 90 -8.09 4.28 2.12
CA SER A 90 -8.93 5.45 1.84
C SER A 90 -8.75 5.86 0.38
N GLY A 91 -9.77 6.47 -0.24
CA GLY A 91 -9.64 6.93 -1.63
C GLY A 91 -10.95 7.41 -2.22
N ALA A 92 -10.90 7.82 -3.47
CA ALA A 92 -12.08 8.31 -4.18
C ALA A 92 -13.21 7.27 -4.16
N PRO A 93 -14.46 7.67 -3.84
CA PRO A 93 -15.62 6.77 -3.95
C PRO A 93 -15.97 6.45 -5.40
N VAL A 94 -15.67 7.39 -6.29
CA VAL A 94 -15.82 7.23 -7.74
C VAL A 94 -14.67 7.97 -8.42
N VAL A 95 -14.07 7.33 -9.40
CA VAL A 95 -13.00 7.90 -10.23
C VAL A 95 -13.60 8.51 -11.49
N TYR A 96 -13.18 9.72 -11.84
CA TYR A 96 -13.65 10.45 -13.02
C TYR A 96 -12.50 11.04 -13.82
N ILE A 97 -12.63 11.05 -15.15
CA ILE A 97 -11.75 11.85 -16.00
C ILE A 97 -11.96 13.34 -15.67
N GLY A 98 -10.86 14.10 -15.61
CA GLY A 98 -10.89 15.53 -15.27
C GLY A 98 -10.81 15.83 -13.77
N VAL A 99 -10.76 14.80 -12.91
CA VAL A 99 -10.56 14.92 -11.47
C VAL A 99 -9.35 14.08 -11.05
N LYS A 100 -8.45 14.63 -10.23
CA LYS A 100 -7.34 13.85 -9.67
C LYS A 100 -7.84 12.73 -8.79
N THR A 101 -7.31 11.54 -8.99
CA THR A 101 -7.59 10.39 -8.13
C THR A 101 -6.46 10.22 -7.13
N ILE A 102 -6.82 10.05 -5.86
CA ILE A 102 -5.88 9.78 -4.77
C ILE A 102 -6.41 8.57 -4.00
N ALA A 103 -5.51 7.63 -3.74
CA ALA A 103 -5.78 6.52 -2.83
C ALA A 103 -4.64 6.41 -1.83
N GLU A 104 -4.99 6.30 -0.55
CA GLU A 104 -4.06 6.11 0.57
C GLU A 104 -4.29 4.74 1.19
N PHE A 105 -3.19 4.11 1.56
CA PHE A 105 -3.14 2.80 2.20
C PHE A 105 -2.19 2.84 3.38
N SER A 106 -2.45 2.00 4.37
CA SER A 106 -1.57 1.81 5.53
C SER A 106 -1.53 0.35 5.95
N LEU A 107 -0.34 -0.17 6.16
CA LEU A 107 -0.07 -1.50 6.70
C LEU A 107 0.72 -1.35 8.00
N ILE A 108 0.41 -2.19 9.02
CA ILE A 108 1.04 -2.17 10.33
C ILE A 108 1.53 -3.57 10.67
N ALA A 109 2.77 -3.68 11.12
CA ALA A 109 3.34 -4.91 11.62
C ALA A 109 4.22 -4.60 12.86
N GLY A 110 3.69 -4.89 14.04
CA GLY A 110 4.35 -4.58 15.31
C GLY A 110 4.57 -3.07 15.50
N ASP A 111 5.83 -2.68 15.65
CA ASP A 111 6.27 -1.29 15.86
C ASP A 111 6.60 -0.56 14.55
N ARG A 112 6.31 -1.16 13.38
CA ARG A 112 6.55 -0.60 12.07
C ARG A 112 5.23 -0.36 11.33
N ARG A 113 5.19 0.74 10.55
CA ARG A 113 4.07 1.09 9.68
C ARG A 113 4.58 1.50 8.30
N PHE A 114 3.95 0.97 7.27
CA PHE A 114 4.20 1.34 5.88
C PHE A 114 2.92 1.91 5.28
N ARG A 115 2.97 3.19 4.87
CA ARG A 115 1.85 3.84 4.19
C ARG A 115 2.22 4.18 2.77
N MET A 116 1.22 4.29 1.90
CA MET A 116 1.42 4.69 0.52
C MET A 116 0.24 5.49 0.00
N ILE A 117 0.56 6.52 -0.78
CA ILE A 117 -0.39 7.36 -1.48
C ILE A 117 -0.08 7.24 -2.97
N GLN A 118 -1.05 6.76 -3.73
CA GLN A 118 -1.01 6.74 -5.20
C GLN A 118 -1.82 7.91 -5.72
N THR A 119 -1.20 8.74 -6.56
CA THR A 119 -1.82 9.95 -7.11
C THR A 119 -1.87 9.86 -8.62
N PHE A 120 -3.08 9.99 -9.18
CA PHE A 120 -3.32 10.05 -10.62
C PHE A 120 -3.71 11.48 -11.00
N ASP A 121 -3.27 11.91 -12.16
CA ASP A 121 -3.56 13.23 -12.72
C ASP A 121 -5.00 13.35 -13.25
N LEU A 122 -5.32 14.47 -13.92
CA LEU A 122 -6.64 14.71 -14.50
C LEU A 122 -6.98 13.77 -15.66
N ALA A 123 -5.98 13.22 -16.34
CA ALA A 123 -6.12 12.24 -17.41
C ALA A 123 -6.12 10.80 -16.91
N GLN A 124 -6.11 10.62 -15.58
CA GLN A 124 -6.00 9.33 -14.89
C GLN A 124 -4.70 8.58 -15.20
N GLN A 125 -3.61 9.28 -15.52
CA GLN A 125 -2.27 8.72 -15.56
C GLN A 125 -1.66 8.77 -14.15
N LEU A 126 -0.91 7.74 -13.78
CA LEU A 126 -0.18 7.74 -12.52
C LEU A 126 0.86 8.87 -12.54
N ASP A 127 0.66 9.88 -11.70
CA ASP A 127 1.53 11.05 -11.57
C ASP A 127 2.72 10.73 -10.65
N ARG A 128 2.43 10.23 -9.46
CA ARG A 128 3.43 9.92 -8.44
C ARG A 128 2.95 8.89 -7.43
N VAL A 129 3.93 8.31 -6.73
CA VAL A 129 3.72 7.48 -5.54
C VAL A 129 4.47 8.13 -4.38
N THR A 130 3.78 8.38 -3.27
CA THR A 130 4.40 8.79 -2.02
C THR A 130 4.26 7.64 -1.02
N PHE A 131 5.37 7.14 -0.51
CA PHE A 131 5.37 6.12 0.54
C PHE A 131 5.96 6.68 1.83
N VAL A 132 5.45 6.19 2.96
CA VAL A 132 5.84 6.66 4.29
C VAL A 132 6.30 5.46 5.09
N ARG A 133 7.55 5.48 5.49
CA ARG A 133 8.19 4.45 6.32
C ARG A 133 8.28 4.99 7.72
N GLU A 134 7.61 4.32 8.65
CA GLU A 134 7.47 4.80 10.01
C GLU A 134 7.75 3.70 11.02
N GLN A 135 8.24 4.10 12.17
CA GLN A 135 8.36 3.26 13.36
C GLN A 135 7.85 4.00 14.60
N LEU A 136 7.36 3.27 15.57
CA LEU A 136 6.99 3.83 16.87
C LEU A 136 8.22 4.49 17.52
N GLN A 137 8.01 5.63 18.15
CA GLN A 137 9.07 6.34 18.87
C GLN A 137 9.72 5.42 19.91
N GLY A 138 11.05 5.32 19.83
CA GLY A 138 11.85 4.42 20.69
C GLY A 138 11.96 2.98 20.20
N ALA A 139 11.30 2.61 19.13
CA ALA A 139 11.50 1.31 18.48
C ALA A 139 12.90 1.22 17.84
N THR A 140 13.40 0.00 17.75
CA THR A 140 14.73 -0.29 17.17
C THR A 140 14.68 -1.25 15.99
N THR A 141 13.48 -1.64 15.57
CA THR A 141 13.28 -2.53 14.42
C THR A 141 13.77 -1.84 13.15
N PRO A 142 14.82 -2.35 12.47
CA PRO A 142 15.38 -1.70 11.30
C PRO A 142 14.43 -1.79 10.10
N GLU A 143 14.60 -0.84 9.18
CA GLU A 143 14.02 -0.97 7.85
C GLU A 143 14.59 -2.20 7.13
N ARG A 144 13.77 -2.83 6.33
CA ARG A 144 14.22 -3.90 5.46
C ARG A 144 15.00 -3.34 4.27
N PRO A 145 15.97 -4.09 3.72
CA PRO A 145 16.49 -3.78 2.41
C PRO A 145 15.36 -3.69 1.38
N GLN A 146 15.60 -2.97 0.31
CA GLN A 146 14.70 -2.98 -0.83
C GLN A 146 14.54 -4.41 -1.34
N VAL A 147 13.30 -4.81 -1.62
CA VAL A 147 13.02 -6.13 -2.23
C VAL A 147 13.37 -6.12 -3.70
N ASP A 148 13.81 -7.28 -4.17
CA ASP A 148 13.89 -7.62 -5.59
C ASP A 148 12.68 -8.47 -5.98
N ILE A 149 12.39 -8.56 -7.28
CA ILE A 149 11.31 -9.40 -7.79
C ILE A 149 11.51 -10.87 -7.42
N ALA A 150 12.76 -11.32 -7.27
CA ALA A 150 13.11 -12.65 -6.82
C ALA A 150 12.66 -12.97 -5.37
N ASP A 151 12.48 -11.96 -4.53
CA ASP A 151 11.99 -12.13 -3.16
C ASP A 151 10.52 -12.59 -3.09
N PHE A 152 9.81 -12.46 -4.22
CA PHE A 152 8.43 -12.94 -4.34
C PHE A 152 8.34 -14.42 -4.71
N VAL A 153 9.44 -15.02 -5.22
CA VAL A 153 9.45 -16.40 -5.72
C VAL A 153 9.09 -17.38 -4.61
N GLY A 154 8.07 -18.18 -4.87
CA GLY A 154 7.53 -19.18 -3.96
C GLY A 154 6.01 -19.19 -3.93
N THR A 155 5.46 -20.03 -3.07
CA THR A 155 4.02 -20.11 -2.85
C THR A 155 3.67 -19.37 -1.56
N TRP A 156 2.79 -18.39 -1.67
CA TRP A 156 2.28 -17.57 -0.58
C TRP A 156 0.87 -18.03 -0.23
N THR A 157 0.64 -18.31 1.03
CA THR A 157 -0.68 -18.71 1.55
C THR A 157 -1.07 -17.84 2.74
N GLY A 158 -2.35 -17.62 2.92
CA GLY A 158 -2.83 -16.78 4.01
C GLY A 158 -4.32 -16.59 4.03
N ILE A 159 -4.74 -15.49 4.65
CA ILE A 159 -6.15 -15.12 4.81
C ILE A 159 -6.35 -13.72 4.26
N ALA A 160 -7.43 -13.55 3.51
CA ALA A 160 -7.91 -12.26 3.06
C ALA A 160 -9.25 -11.92 3.72
N THR A 161 -9.33 -10.72 4.31
CA THR A 161 -10.59 -10.11 4.76
C THR A 161 -11.03 -9.09 3.71
N THR A 162 -12.20 -9.30 3.12
CA THR A 162 -12.79 -8.39 2.12
C THR A 162 -13.93 -7.59 2.74
N SER A 163 -13.82 -6.26 2.71
CA SER A 163 -14.86 -5.32 3.12
C SER A 163 -15.39 -4.57 1.91
N TYR A 164 -16.67 -4.24 1.91
CA TYR A 164 -17.41 -3.77 0.75
C TYR A 164 -17.90 -2.34 0.91
N ALA A 165 -17.98 -1.59 -0.19
CA ALA A 165 -18.46 -0.22 -0.24
C ALA A 165 -19.94 -0.08 0.18
N ASP A 166 -20.74 -1.09 -0.06
CA ASP A 166 -22.16 -1.17 0.31
C ASP A 166 -22.40 -1.56 1.78
N GLN A 167 -21.34 -1.68 2.57
CA GLN A 167 -21.35 -2.03 3.99
C GLN A 167 -21.96 -3.40 4.33
N ARG A 168 -22.12 -4.30 3.35
CA ARG A 168 -22.47 -5.70 3.64
C ARG A 168 -21.37 -6.34 4.51
N PRO A 169 -21.68 -7.45 5.22
CA PRO A 169 -20.70 -8.12 6.07
C PRO A 169 -19.41 -8.46 5.34
N SER A 170 -18.28 -8.25 5.99
CA SER A 170 -16.97 -8.66 5.48
C SER A 170 -16.88 -10.18 5.38
N ILE A 171 -16.10 -10.65 4.41
CA ILE A 171 -15.91 -12.09 4.15
C ILE A 171 -14.41 -12.39 4.31
N GLU A 172 -14.12 -13.50 5.00
CA GLU A 172 -12.77 -14.07 5.06
C GLU A 172 -12.63 -15.23 4.07
N THR A 173 -11.52 -15.28 3.37
CA THR A 173 -11.20 -16.33 2.41
C THR A 173 -9.73 -16.72 2.52
N ASN A 174 -9.42 -18.01 2.33
CA ASN A 174 -8.04 -18.45 2.17
C ASN A 174 -7.48 -17.90 0.85
N THR A 175 -6.19 -17.58 0.87
CA THR A 175 -5.45 -17.16 -0.33
C THR A 175 -4.34 -18.13 -0.64
N ARG A 176 -4.05 -18.29 -1.91
CA ARG A 176 -2.88 -18.99 -2.43
C ARG A 176 -2.43 -18.30 -3.70
N SER A 177 -1.17 -17.89 -3.74
CA SER A 177 -0.53 -17.38 -4.95
C SER A 177 0.85 -18.00 -5.10
N THR A 178 1.23 -18.37 -6.32
CA THR A 178 2.55 -18.90 -6.64
C THR A 178 3.24 -17.96 -7.60
N PHE A 179 4.42 -17.48 -7.19
CA PHE A 179 5.28 -16.68 -8.01
C PHE A 179 6.49 -17.49 -8.40
N SER A 180 6.74 -17.64 -9.70
CA SER A 180 7.80 -18.51 -10.24
C SER A 180 8.57 -17.84 -11.36
N VAL A 181 9.78 -18.34 -11.61
CA VAL A 181 10.56 -17.98 -12.79
C VAL A 181 9.97 -18.70 -14.00
N SER A 182 9.81 -17.99 -15.12
CA SER A 182 9.38 -18.52 -16.41
C SER A 182 10.47 -18.32 -17.46
N ASP A 183 10.31 -18.91 -18.64
CA ASP A 183 11.25 -18.76 -19.76
C ASP A 183 11.37 -17.31 -20.26
N THR A 184 10.34 -16.49 -20.02
CA THR A 184 10.26 -15.10 -20.47
C THR A 184 10.41 -14.07 -19.35
N GLY A 185 10.61 -14.51 -18.09
CA GLY A 185 10.71 -13.63 -16.91
C GLY A 185 10.13 -14.29 -15.68
N TYR A 186 9.05 -13.72 -15.14
CA TYR A 186 8.37 -14.25 -13.97
C TYR A 186 6.89 -14.47 -14.25
N GLN A 187 6.29 -15.41 -13.55
CA GLN A 187 4.87 -15.73 -13.64
C GLN A 187 4.25 -15.72 -12.24
N LEU A 188 3.12 -15.03 -12.11
CA LEU A 188 2.25 -15.09 -10.95
C LEU A 188 1.04 -15.95 -11.28
N VAL A 189 0.74 -16.95 -10.45
CA VAL A 189 -0.50 -17.74 -10.50
C VAL A 189 -1.30 -17.44 -9.23
N GLU A 190 -2.48 -16.87 -9.39
CA GLU A 190 -3.39 -16.54 -8.29
C GLU A 190 -4.77 -17.11 -8.60
N GLN A 191 -5.26 -18.03 -7.75
CA GLN A 191 -6.57 -18.67 -7.92
C GLN A 191 -6.81 -19.23 -9.35
N ASP A 192 -5.84 -20.02 -9.84
CA ASP A 192 -5.84 -20.64 -11.18
C ASP A 192 -5.73 -19.65 -12.37
N HIS A 193 -5.49 -18.38 -12.09
CA HIS A 193 -5.19 -17.37 -13.12
C HIS A 193 -3.68 -17.11 -13.18
N SER A 194 -3.12 -17.18 -14.40
CA SER A 194 -1.72 -16.91 -14.68
C SER A 194 -1.52 -15.51 -15.24
N ILE A 195 -0.51 -14.82 -14.73
CA ILE A 195 -0.08 -13.49 -15.18
C ILE A 195 1.40 -13.54 -15.46
N ASP A 196 1.81 -13.24 -16.68
CA ASP A 196 3.21 -13.13 -17.05
C ASP A 196 3.73 -11.71 -16.82
N LEU A 197 4.87 -11.61 -16.16
CA LEU A 197 5.49 -10.34 -15.77
C LEU A 197 6.71 -10.09 -16.67
N THR A 198 6.76 -8.91 -17.26
CA THR A 198 7.87 -8.47 -18.11
C THR A 198 8.55 -7.24 -17.54
N VAL A 199 9.88 -7.18 -17.69
CA VAL A 199 10.64 -5.96 -17.37
C VAL A 199 10.31 -4.89 -18.40
N ILE A 200 10.16 -3.64 -17.94
CA ILE A 200 10.08 -2.50 -18.86
C ILE A 200 11.50 -2.26 -19.41
N PRO A 201 11.71 -2.39 -20.74
CA PRO A 201 13.00 -2.09 -21.34
C PRO A 201 13.41 -0.62 -21.12
N ASP A 202 14.72 -0.38 -21.07
CA ASP A 202 15.32 0.97 -21.06
C ASP A 202 15.10 1.81 -19.79
N LEU A 203 14.58 1.21 -18.69
CA LEU A 203 14.58 1.88 -17.41
C LEU A 203 15.92 1.68 -16.67
N PRO A 204 16.43 2.73 -16.01
CA PRO A 204 17.74 2.66 -15.33
C PRO A 204 17.75 1.75 -14.09
N SER A 205 16.63 1.13 -13.75
CA SER A 205 16.50 0.28 -12.58
C SER A 205 15.58 -0.92 -12.82
N PRO A 206 15.93 -2.13 -12.34
CA PRO A 206 15.07 -3.31 -12.39
C PRO A 206 13.90 -3.24 -11.38
N ARG A 207 13.47 -2.03 -11.03
CA ARG A 207 12.45 -1.78 -10.00
C ARG A 207 11.03 -1.69 -10.52
N LEU A 208 10.87 -1.66 -11.85
CA LEU A 208 9.57 -1.49 -12.48
C LEU A 208 9.31 -2.65 -13.44
N TRP A 209 8.20 -3.33 -13.20
CA TRP A 209 7.70 -4.46 -13.97
C TRP A 209 6.33 -4.14 -14.52
N GLN A 210 5.97 -4.72 -15.64
CA GLN A 210 4.63 -4.56 -16.23
C GLN A 210 3.99 -5.92 -16.49
N PHE A 211 2.68 -5.91 -16.44
CA PHE A 211 1.85 -7.03 -16.87
C PHE A 211 0.47 -6.53 -17.31
N THR A 212 -0.22 -7.35 -18.07
CA THR A 212 -1.65 -7.15 -18.38
C THR A 212 -2.43 -8.22 -17.63
N ASP A 213 -3.45 -7.80 -16.89
CA ASP A 213 -4.40 -8.73 -16.27
C ASP A 213 -5.60 -8.90 -17.18
N ASP A 214 -5.73 -10.10 -17.76
CA ASP A 214 -6.82 -10.41 -18.72
C ASP A 214 -8.20 -10.39 -18.07
N ARG A 215 -8.28 -10.50 -16.74
CA ARG A 215 -9.56 -10.48 -15.99
C ARG A 215 -10.24 -9.12 -16.05
N ASP A 216 -9.47 -8.05 -16.09
CA ASP A 216 -9.96 -6.68 -16.13
C ASP A 216 -9.44 -5.89 -17.34
N CYS A 217 -8.67 -6.52 -18.24
CA CYS A 217 -8.12 -5.94 -19.47
C CYS A 217 -7.31 -4.66 -19.23
N GLN A 218 -6.71 -4.53 -18.05
CA GLN A 218 -5.87 -3.39 -17.68
C GLN A 218 -4.38 -3.79 -17.70
N SER A 219 -3.54 -2.83 -18.10
CA SER A 219 -2.09 -2.95 -17.92
C SER A 219 -1.66 -2.37 -16.59
N TYR A 220 -0.97 -3.14 -15.81
CA TYR A 220 -0.45 -2.78 -14.49
C TYR A 220 1.05 -2.67 -14.50
N GLN A 221 1.57 -1.92 -13.55
CA GLN A 221 2.98 -1.90 -13.20
C GLN A 221 3.17 -2.30 -11.74
N ILE A 222 4.28 -3.00 -11.47
CA ILE A 222 4.77 -3.30 -10.13
C ILE A 222 5.97 -2.38 -9.89
N LEU A 223 5.86 -1.49 -8.92
CA LEU A 223 6.94 -0.61 -8.50
C LEU A 223 7.50 -1.12 -7.17
N LEU A 224 8.77 -1.58 -7.18
CA LEU A 224 9.47 -2.04 -5.99
C LEU A 224 10.06 -0.86 -5.23
N LEU A 225 9.82 -0.80 -3.93
CA LEU A 225 10.13 0.33 -3.06
C LEU A 225 11.03 -0.09 -1.89
N PRO A 226 11.73 0.86 -1.24
CA PRO A 226 12.45 0.59 0.00
C PRO A 226 11.57 -0.04 1.09
N ASP A 227 12.24 -0.62 2.10
CA ASP A 227 11.64 -1.24 3.29
C ASP A 227 10.69 -2.41 2.96
N GLY A 228 10.95 -3.14 1.88
CA GLY A 228 10.10 -4.28 1.49
C GLY A 228 8.76 -3.91 0.89
N GLY A 229 8.53 -2.62 0.63
CA GLY A 229 7.29 -2.11 0.06
C GLY A 229 7.20 -2.31 -1.44
N TYR A 230 5.98 -2.40 -1.98
CA TYR A 230 5.72 -2.37 -3.41
C TYR A 230 4.31 -1.85 -3.72
N ALA A 231 4.14 -1.30 -4.90
CA ALA A 231 2.85 -0.90 -5.46
C ALA A 231 2.52 -1.74 -6.68
N ILE A 232 1.26 -2.16 -6.82
CA ILE A 232 0.70 -2.65 -8.08
C ILE A 232 -0.41 -1.69 -8.48
N THR A 233 -0.26 -1.06 -9.64
CA THR A 233 -1.16 0.01 -10.05
C THR A 233 -1.19 0.12 -11.57
N PRO A 234 -2.33 0.48 -12.19
CA PRO A 234 -2.32 0.80 -13.60
C PRO A 234 -1.46 2.05 -13.85
N ALA A 235 -0.67 2.05 -14.93
CA ALA A 235 0.02 3.25 -15.38
C ALA A 235 -0.98 4.34 -15.81
N LYS A 236 -2.14 3.90 -16.30
CA LYS A 236 -3.28 4.75 -16.62
C LYS A 236 -4.57 3.98 -16.32
N ILE A 237 -5.48 4.57 -15.56
CA ILE A 237 -6.81 4.01 -15.30
C ILE A 237 -7.66 4.19 -16.57
N SER A 238 -8.19 3.08 -17.10
CA SER A 238 -9.24 3.07 -18.11
C SER A 238 -10.58 2.79 -17.43
N LEU A 239 -11.52 3.71 -17.57
CA LEU A 239 -12.87 3.56 -17.00
C LEU A 239 -13.81 2.68 -17.86
N GLU A 240 -13.28 2.02 -18.90
CA GLU A 240 -14.03 1.05 -19.69
C GLU A 240 -14.00 -0.36 -19.08
N HIS A 241 -13.09 -0.55 -18.12
CA HIS A 241 -12.83 -1.84 -17.47
C HIS A 241 -12.74 -1.67 -15.94
N PRO A 242 -13.05 -2.68 -15.15
CA PRO A 242 -12.74 -2.68 -13.72
C PRO A 242 -11.23 -2.57 -13.53
N PHE A 243 -10.81 -2.08 -12.37
CA PHE A 243 -9.39 -1.97 -12.01
C PHE A 243 -9.19 -2.07 -10.51
N TYR A 244 -7.94 -2.24 -10.11
CA TYR A 244 -7.57 -2.19 -8.70
C TYR A 244 -6.30 -1.36 -8.47
N LEU A 245 -6.16 -0.92 -7.24
CA LEU A 245 -4.96 -0.30 -6.71
C LEU A 245 -4.49 -1.16 -5.54
N GLU A 246 -3.21 -1.53 -5.54
CA GLU A 246 -2.67 -2.39 -4.51
C GLU A 246 -1.39 -1.80 -3.93
N ILE A 247 -1.22 -2.01 -2.63
CA ILE A 247 0.08 -1.96 -1.98
C ILE A 247 0.37 -3.30 -1.33
N GLY A 248 1.65 -3.63 -1.27
CA GLY A 248 2.12 -4.74 -0.48
C GLY A 248 3.37 -4.38 0.29
N TRP A 249 3.62 -5.13 1.34
CA TRP A 249 4.76 -4.96 2.23
C TRP A 249 5.27 -6.31 2.72
N ILE A 250 6.47 -6.69 2.29
CA ILE A 250 7.20 -7.82 2.85
C ILE A 250 7.89 -7.31 4.12
N TYR A 251 7.14 -7.22 5.22
CA TYR A 251 7.61 -6.63 6.48
C TYR A 251 8.61 -7.53 7.22
N GLN A 252 8.66 -8.80 6.89
CA GLN A 252 9.60 -9.80 7.41
C GLN A 252 9.85 -10.87 6.35
N THR A 253 10.99 -11.55 6.41
CA THR A 253 11.30 -12.65 5.48
C THR A 253 10.19 -13.69 5.49
N GLY A 254 9.62 -13.96 4.32
CA GLY A 254 8.52 -14.91 4.18
C GLY A 254 7.19 -14.47 4.77
N GLN A 255 7.04 -13.20 5.13
CA GLN A 255 5.79 -12.63 5.67
C GLN A 255 5.44 -11.35 4.91
N ARG A 256 4.21 -11.25 4.42
CA ARG A 256 3.75 -10.04 3.74
C ARG A 256 2.32 -9.67 4.10
N GLN A 257 2.02 -8.40 4.00
CA GLN A 257 0.67 -7.84 4.01
C GLN A 257 0.38 -7.18 2.67
N ARG A 258 -0.88 -7.20 2.25
CA ARG A 258 -1.35 -6.53 1.03
C ARG A 258 -2.68 -5.84 1.30
N LEU A 259 -2.90 -4.69 0.65
CA LEU A 259 -4.20 -4.02 0.57
C LEU A 259 -4.55 -3.83 -0.90
N VAL A 260 -5.70 -4.34 -1.31
CA VAL A 260 -6.21 -4.26 -2.68
C VAL A 260 -7.54 -3.51 -2.67
N ARG A 261 -7.58 -2.34 -3.30
CA ARG A 261 -8.79 -1.54 -3.47
C ARG A 261 -9.33 -1.68 -4.88
N ARG A 262 -10.55 -2.19 -5.04
CA ARG A 262 -11.18 -2.48 -6.33
C ARG A 262 -12.23 -1.46 -6.71
N TYR A 263 -12.29 -1.19 -8.01
CA TYR A 263 -13.25 -0.31 -8.67
C TYR A 263 -13.88 -1.05 -9.84
N ASP A 264 -15.17 -0.80 -10.07
CA ASP A 264 -15.87 -1.31 -11.24
C ASP A 264 -15.54 -0.53 -12.52
N SER A 265 -16.09 -0.97 -13.66
CA SER A 265 -15.90 -0.32 -14.97
C SER A 265 -16.53 1.07 -15.08
N SER A 266 -17.32 1.51 -14.10
CA SER A 266 -17.81 2.89 -14.00
C SER A 266 -16.92 3.77 -13.12
N GLY A 267 -15.81 3.23 -12.61
CA GLY A 267 -14.91 3.88 -11.67
C GLY A 267 -15.43 3.95 -10.24
N LYS A 268 -16.55 3.25 -9.91
CA LYS A 268 -17.11 3.22 -8.57
C LYS A 268 -16.34 2.23 -7.70
N TRP A 269 -15.98 2.66 -6.50
CA TRP A 269 -15.36 1.79 -5.51
C TRP A 269 -16.30 0.66 -5.09
N GLU A 270 -15.80 -0.58 -5.09
CA GLU A 270 -16.56 -1.78 -4.75
C GLU A 270 -16.13 -2.40 -3.42
N SER A 271 -14.81 -2.55 -3.21
CA SER A 271 -14.29 -3.28 -2.05
C SER A 271 -12.84 -2.92 -1.73
N VAL A 272 -12.44 -3.27 -0.51
CA VAL A 272 -11.05 -3.35 -0.07
C VAL A 272 -10.80 -4.74 0.49
N ARG A 273 -9.68 -5.33 0.09
CA ARG A 273 -9.22 -6.62 0.55
C ARG A 273 -7.90 -6.45 1.30
N PHE A 274 -7.87 -6.83 2.57
CA PHE A 274 -6.66 -6.91 3.37
C PHE A 274 -6.21 -8.36 3.45
N ILE A 275 -4.95 -8.63 3.13
CA ILE A 275 -4.40 -9.97 2.97
C ILE A 275 -3.15 -10.09 3.82
N VAL A 276 -3.08 -11.13 4.65
CA VAL A 276 -1.90 -11.49 5.43
C VAL A 276 -1.45 -12.86 4.96
N GLU A 277 -0.21 -12.95 4.50
CA GLU A 277 0.32 -14.14 3.86
C GLU A 277 1.71 -14.50 4.39
N SER A 278 1.99 -15.80 4.37
CA SER A 278 3.32 -16.35 4.58
C SER A 278 3.73 -17.23 3.42
N ILE A 279 5.05 -17.27 3.15
CA ILE A 279 5.60 -18.17 2.12
C ILE A 279 5.60 -19.59 2.66
N GLU A 280 5.13 -20.54 1.85
CA GLU A 280 5.27 -21.96 2.17
C GLU A 280 6.76 -22.31 2.19
N GLN A 281 7.25 -22.80 3.32
CA GLN A 281 8.60 -23.37 3.37
C GLN A 281 8.59 -24.64 2.50
N ILE A 282 9.34 -24.61 1.40
CA ILE A 282 9.64 -25.83 0.67
C ILE A 282 10.46 -26.68 1.65
N GLY A 283 9.82 -27.71 2.21
CA GLY A 283 10.50 -28.66 3.09
C GLY A 283 11.77 -29.13 2.38
N ARG A 284 12.94 -28.90 3.00
CA ARG A 284 14.18 -29.50 2.53
C ARG A 284 13.93 -31.00 2.53
N ALA A 285 13.76 -31.58 1.34
CA ALA A 285 13.86 -33.02 1.19
C ALA A 285 15.22 -33.41 1.78
N HIS A 286 15.20 -34.17 2.86
CA HIS A 286 16.40 -34.80 3.36
C HIS A 286 16.90 -35.72 2.26
N VAL A 287 17.99 -35.33 1.60
CA VAL A 287 18.81 -36.20 0.74
C VAL A 287 19.77 -36.96 1.63
#